data_b44756e7af305a8fd8968cc9fe9ce8ad
#
_entry.id   b44756e7af305a8fd8968cc9fe9ce8ad
#
_cell.length_a   1.000
_cell.length_b   1.000
_cell.length_c   1.000
_cell.angle_alpha   90.00
_cell.angle_beta   90.00
_cell.angle_gamma   90.00
#
_symmetry.space_group_name_H-M   'P 1'
#
loop_
_entity.id
_entity.type
_entity.pdbx_description
1 polymer ?
#
loop_
_entity_poly.entity_id
_entity_poly.type
_entity_poly.pdbx_seq_one_letter_code
_entity_poly.pdbx_strand_id
1 'polypeptide(L)'
;MVIWRKESSVEDNQSTHPEHCVQQQLEAYNARDIDAFMRWWAEDCCYYGFPDQLLAKGAAEIRERHLIRFREPNLHGRLVTRLSVGNLVIDQEVVTRTFPEGPGEVDVIALYEVEGGKISRAWFKMGEPRLLNASP
;
A
#
# COMPACT_ATOMS: atom_id res chain seq x y z
N MET A 1 -8.34 29.98 -13.90
CA MET A 1 -8.30 29.17 -14.15
C MET A 1 -7.40 28.27 -13.76
N VAL A 2 -7.42 27.48 -13.76
CA VAL A 2 -6.72 26.61 -13.30
C VAL A 2 -5.53 26.35 -13.85
N ILE A 3 -4.57 26.34 -13.24
CA ILE A 3 -3.44 26.22 -13.78
C ILE A 3 -2.78 25.17 -13.28
N TRP A 4 -3.18 24.17 -13.34
CA TRP A 4 -2.52 23.25 -12.83
C TRP A 4 -1.51 22.72 -13.53
N ARG A 5 -1.15 23.28 -14.37
CA ARG A 5 -0.23 22.86 -15.05
C ARG A 5 0.89 23.10 -14.67
N LYS A 6 1.34 23.53 -14.28
CA LYS A 6 2.21 23.68 -14.01
C LYS A 6 2.96 22.98 -13.79
N GLU A 7 2.98 22.64 -14.09
CA GLU A 7 3.48 22.12 -14.02
C GLU A 7 4.54 21.87 -14.04
N SER A 8 4.79 22.40 -14.42
CA SER A 8 5.79 22.52 -14.50
C SER A 8 6.65 21.89 -13.82
N SER A 9 6.76 21.87 -13.44
CA SER A 9 7.43 21.23 -12.52
C SER A 9 7.29 19.79 -12.55
N VAL A 10 7.02 19.25 -13.61
CA VAL A 10 6.80 17.86 -13.72
C VAL A 10 7.99 17.06 -13.32
N GLU A 11 9.15 17.40 -13.79
CA GLU A 11 10.28 16.61 -13.45
C GLU A 11 10.65 16.78 -12.02
N ASP A 12 10.44 17.93 -11.47
CA ASP A 12 10.76 18.13 -10.09
C ASP A 12 9.87 17.35 -9.19
N ASN A 13 8.64 17.10 -9.62
CA ASN A 13 7.69 16.44 -8.79
C ASN A 13 7.73 14.95 -8.87
N GLN A 14 8.57 14.40 -9.73
CA GLN A 14 8.57 12.98 -9.86
C GLN A 14 8.89 12.28 -8.57
N SER A 15 9.90 12.73 -7.84
CA SER A 15 10.31 12.06 -6.62
C SER A 15 9.36 12.35 -5.46
N THR A 16 8.54 13.41 -5.56
CA THR A 16 7.63 13.75 -4.47
C THR A 16 6.17 13.49 -4.83
N HIS A 17 5.90 13.08 -6.07
CA HIS A 17 4.53 12.81 -6.46
C HIS A 17 3.97 11.66 -5.62
N PRO A 18 2.78 11.84 -5.02
CA PRO A 18 2.26 10.80 -4.12
C PRO A 18 2.17 9.42 -4.76
N GLU A 19 1.79 9.35 -6.03
CA GLU A 19 1.67 8.05 -6.69
C GLU A 19 3.01 7.36 -6.86
N HIS A 20 4.09 8.12 -6.99
CA HIS A 20 5.41 7.53 -7.09
C HIS A 20 5.75 6.75 -5.83
N CYS A 21 5.54 7.37 -4.68
CA CYS A 21 5.78 6.74 -3.39
C CYS A 21 4.98 5.44 -3.26
N VAL A 22 3.69 5.50 -3.60
CA VAL A 22 2.82 4.36 -3.45
C VAL A 22 3.20 3.24 -4.42
N GLN A 23 3.58 3.60 -5.64
CA GLN A 23 4.02 2.62 -6.63
C GLN A 23 5.30 1.92 -6.17
N GLN A 24 6.26 2.69 -5.65
CA GLN A 24 7.53 2.13 -5.22
C GLN A 24 7.35 1.18 -4.03
N GLN A 25 6.49 1.53 -3.06
CA GLN A 25 6.27 0.64 -1.94
C GLN A 25 5.53 -0.63 -2.38
N LEU A 26 4.66 -0.55 -3.38
CA LEU A 26 4.00 -1.74 -3.90
C LEU A 26 5.01 -2.67 -4.57
N GLU A 27 5.92 -2.11 -5.35
CA GLU A 27 6.95 -2.93 -5.99
C GLU A 27 7.83 -3.62 -4.95
N ALA A 28 8.20 -2.90 -3.90
CA ALA A 28 8.99 -3.47 -2.82
C ALA A 28 8.22 -4.54 -2.05
N TYR A 29 6.93 -4.33 -1.85
CA TYR A 29 6.04 -5.32 -1.23
C TYR A 29 6.04 -6.60 -2.06
N ASN A 30 5.88 -6.47 -3.36
CA ASN A 30 5.84 -7.64 -4.24
C ASN A 30 7.19 -8.34 -4.33
N ALA A 31 8.27 -7.60 -4.15
CA ALA A 31 9.61 -8.19 -4.09
C ALA A 31 9.92 -8.75 -2.71
N ARG A 32 9.07 -8.48 -1.73
CA ARG A 32 9.28 -8.85 -0.32
C ARG A 32 10.61 -8.34 0.20
N ASP A 33 10.94 -7.10 -0.19
CA ASP A 33 12.18 -6.44 0.21
C ASP A 33 11.81 -5.44 1.30
N ILE A 34 12.04 -5.83 2.54
CA ILE A 34 11.57 -5.05 3.68
C ILE A 34 12.27 -3.68 3.75
N ASP A 35 13.54 -3.61 3.45
CA ASP A 35 14.24 -2.34 3.54
C ASP A 35 13.78 -1.38 2.45
N ALA A 36 13.61 -1.88 1.22
CA ALA A 36 13.07 -1.06 0.14
C ALA A 36 11.64 -0.62 0.42
N PHE A 37 10.83 -1.52 1.01
CA PHE A 37 9.45 -1.20 1.35
C PHE A 37 9.40 -0.09 2.40
N MET A 38 10.18 -0.22 3.46
CA MET A 38 10.13 0.75 4.56
C MET A 38 10.66 2.11 4.20
N ARG A 39 11.44 2.19 3.11
CA ARG A 39 11.97 3.48 2.67
C ARG A 39 10.88 4.49 2.38
N TRP A 40 9.68 4.02 2.05
CA TRP A 40 8.57 4.88 1.62
C TRP A 40 7.57 5.20 2.72
N TRP A 41 7.85 4.78 3.96
CA TRP A 41 6.95 5.02 5.09
C TRP A 41 7.61 6.01 6.05
N ALA A 42 6.82 6.99 6.50
CA ALA A 42 7.34 8.01 7.42
C ALA A 42 7.62 7.37 8.77
N GLU A 43 8.52 7.98 9.51
CA GLU A 43 8.92 7.48 10.82
C GLU A 43 7.72 7.40 11.77
N ASP A 44 6.82 8.37 11.71
CA ASP A 44 5.66 8.45 12.58
C ASP A 44 4.36 8.05 11.89
N CYS A 45 4.46 7.23 10.84
CA CYS A 45 3.28 6.83 10.09
C CYS A 45 2.30 6.03 10.93
N CYS A 46 1.03 6.08 10.56
CA CYS A 46 -0.03 5.29 11.20
C CYS A 46 -0.71 4.41 10.16
N TYR A 47 -1.05 3.21 10.57
CA TYR A 47 -1.56 2.17 9.69
C TYR A 47 -2.87 1.66 10.28
N TYR A 48 -3.95 1.82 9.55
CA TYR A 48 -5.29 1.54 10.07
C TYR A 48 -6.02 0.49 9.27
N GLY A 49 -6.88 -0.26 9.97
CA GLY A 49 -8.01 -0.89 9.31
C GLY A 49 -9.07 0.18 9.16
N PHE A 50 -9.66 0.26 7.97
CA PHE A 50 -10.62 1.30 7.67
C PHE A 50 -11.91 1.07 8.50
N PRO A 51 -12.52 2.09 9.07
CA PRO A 51 -12.16 3.51 8.94
C PRO A 51 -11.19 4.03 10.01
N ASP A 52 -11.05 3.37 11.15
CA ASP A 52 -10.28 3.99 12.20
C ASP A 52 -9.64 3.02 13.19
N GLN A 53 -9.50 1.76 12.83
CA GLN A 53 -8.89 0.78 13.72
C GLN A 53 -7.37 0.84 13.60
N LEU A 54 -6.69 1.40 14.58
CA LEU A 54 -5.23 1.49 14.54
C LEU A 54 -4.62 0.11 14.67
N LEU A 55 -3.86 -0.31 13.65
CA LEU A 55 -3.21 -1.61 13.61
C LEU A 55 -1.72 -1.53 13.86
N ALA A 56 -1.08 -0.42 13.51
CA ALA A 56 0.35 -0.22 13.76
C ALA A 56 0.63 1.26 13.80
N LYS A 57 1.48 1.66 14.71
CA LYS A 57 1.85 3.06 14.87
C LYS A 57 3.37 3.17 14.79
N GLY A 58 3.83 3.95 13.82
CA GLY A 58 5.25 4.18 13.63
C GLY A 58 5.88 3.17 12.71
N ALA A 59 6.98 3.57 12.08
CA ALA A 59 7.66 2.74 11.10
C ALA A 59 8.12 1.41 11.67
N ALA A 60 8.56 1.41 12.94
CA ALA A 60 9.06 0.18 13.54
C ALA A 60 7.96 -0.88 13.63
N GLU A 61 6.75 -0.50 14.01
CA GLU A 61 5.64 -1.45 14.11
C GLU A 61 5.19 -1.92 12.73
N ILE A 62 5.20 -1.03 11.75
CA ILE A 62 4.85 -1.41 10.38
C ILE A 62 5.87 -2.39 9.84
N ARG A 63 7.14 -2.17 10.13
CA ARG A 63 8.21 -3.08 9.70
C ARG A 63 8.00 -4.47 10.29
N GLU A 64 7.72 -4.54 11.59
CA GLU A 64 7.52 -5.84 12.23
C GLU A 64 6.33 -6.58 11.63
N ARG A 65 5.26 -5.86 11.39
CA ARG A 65 4.06 -6.46 10.80
C ARG A 65 4.37 -7.05 9.42
N HIS A 66 5.16 -6.35 8.63
CA HIS A 66 5.46 -6.79 7.27
C HIS A 66 6.57 -7.84 7.21
N LEU A 67 7.45 -7.88 8.20
CA LEU A 67 8.41 -8.98 8.26
C LEU A 67 7.70 -10.33 8.36
N ILE A 68 6.59 -10.36 9.09
CA ILE A 68 5.78 -11.57 9.19
C ILE A 68 5.06 -11.83 7.87
N ARG A 69 4.44 -10.80 7.31
CA ARG A 69 3.67 -10.95 6.08
C ARG A 69 4.55 -11.40 4.91
N PHE A 70 5.77 -10.90 4.84
CA PHE A 70 6.67 -11.20 3.74
C PHE A 70 7.17 -12.65 3.76
N ARG A 71 6.85 -13.42 4.80
CA ARG A 71 7.19 -14.85 4.84
C ARG A 71 6.21 -15.67 4.01
N GLU A 72 5.06 -15.12 3.63
CA GLU A 72 4.09 -15.88 2.85
C GLU A 72 4.62 -16.07 1.44
N PRO A 73 4.74 -17.32 0.97
CA PRO A 73 5.43 -17.57 -0.30
C PRO A 73 4.66 -17.10 -1.53
N ASN A 74 3.35 -16.95 -1.42
CA ASN A 74 2.52 -16.54 -2.54
C ASN A 74 2.07 -15.09 -2.47
N LEU A 75 2.64 -14.31 -1.57
CA LEU A 75 2.21 -12.93 -1.37
C LEU A 75 2.42 -12.10 -2.63
N HIS A 76 1.37 -11.47 -3.10
CA HIS A 76 1.45 -10.58 -4.27
C HIS A 76 0.26 -9.64 -4.30
N GLY A 77 0.53 -8.36 -4.46
CA GLY A 77 -0.51 -7.35 -4.65
C GLY A 77 -0.58 -6.93 -6.11
N ARG A 78 -1.73 -7.15 -6.74
CA ARG A 78 -1.92 -6.77 -8.13
C ARG A 78 -2.80 -5.53 -8.16
N LEU A 79 -2.27 -4.46 -8.70
CA LEU A 79 -2.99 -3.19 -8.81
C LEU A 79 -4.04 -3.30 -9.90
N VAL A 80 -5.28 -2.98 -9.57
CA VAL A 80 -6.37 -2.96 -10.54
C VAL A 80 -6.62 -1.52 -11.03
N THR A 81 -6.73 -0.59 -10.09
CA THR A 81 -7.02 0.81 -10.41
C THR A 81 -6.37 1.70 -9.37
N ARG A 82 -5.91 2.85 -9.80
CA ARG A 82 -5.34 3.86 -8.89
C ARG A 82 -5.94 5.22 -9.19
N LEU A 83 -6.33 5.92 -8.15
CA LEU A 83 -6.82 7.29 -8.25
C LEU A 83 -6.03 8.13 -7.27
N SER A 84 -5.91 9.43 -7.54
CA SER A 84 -5.31 10.30 -6.54
C SER A 84 -5.96 11.68 -6.61
N VAL A 85 -6.04 12.33 -5.46
CA VAL A 85 -6.49 13.69 -5.33
C VAL A 85 -5.58 14.33 -4.28
N GLY A 86 -4.86 15.37 -4.66
CA GLY A 86 -3.91 16.00 -3.75
C GLY A 86 -2.88 14.98 -3.29
N ASN A 87 -2.72 14.85 -1.99
CA ASN A 87 -1.76 13.91 -1.44
C ASN A 87 -2.39 12.57 -1.05
N LEU A 88 -3.63 12.33 -1.44
CA LEU A 88 -4.30 11.07 -1.15
C LEU A 88 -4.27 10.19 -2.38
N VAL A 89 -3.81 8.96 -2.23
CA VAL A 89 -3.76 7.96 -3.30
C VAL A 89 -4.63 6.80 -2.87
N ILE A 90 -5.49 6.32 -3.76
CA ILE A 90 -6.38 5.19 -3.49
C ILE A 90 -6.07 4.11 -4.49
N ASP A 91 -5.70 2.93 -4.00
CA ASP A 91 -5.43 1.76 -4.83
C ASP A 91 -6.50 0.73 -4.61
N GLN A 92 -7.02 0.20 -5.71
CA GLN A 92 -7.84 -1.00 -5.67
C GLN A 92 -6.93 -2.15 -6.10
N GLU A 93 -6.82 -3.17 -5.28
CA GLU A 93 -5.90 -4.27 -5.51
C GLU A 93 -6.57 -5.61 -5.29
N VAL A 94 -6.01 -6.64 -5.92
CA VAL A 94 -6.31 -8.02 -5.57
C VAL A 94 -5.03 -8.58 -4.98
N VAL A 95 -5.09 -9.02 -3.72
CA VAL A 95 -3.91 -9.49 -3.01
C VAL A 95 -3.98 -10.99 -2.83
N THR A 96 -2.96 -11.69 -3.29
CA THR A 96 -2.82 -13.14 -3.13
C THR A 96 -2.07 -13.39 -1.83
N ARG A 97 -2.59 -14.29 -1.02
CA ARG A 97 -2.05 -14.59 0.29
C ARG A 97 -2.36 -16.03 0.67
N THR A 98 -1.78 -16.46 1.80
CA THR A 98 -2.12 -17.73 2.42
C THR A 98 -2.99 -17.44 3.63
N PHE A 99 -4.25 -17.86 3.56
CA PHE A 99 -5.20 -17.74 4.66
C PHE A 99 -5.19 -19.03 5.48
N PRO A 100 -5.83 -19.03 6.66
CA PRO A 100 -5.86 -20.27 7.46
C PRO A 100 -6.40 -21.48 6.69
N GLU A 101 -7.34 -21.24 5.75
CA GLU A 101 -7.95 -22.30 4.96
C GLU A 101 -7.13 -22.66 3.73
N GLY A 102 -6.11 -21.88 3.38
CA GLY A 102 -5.26 -22.16 2.23
C GLY A 102 -4.99 -20.91 1.40
N PRO A 103 -4.32 -21.10 0.27
CA PRO A 103 -4.00 -19.96 -0.60
C PRO A 103 -5.25 -19.36 -1.20
N GLY A 104 -5.28 -18.05 -1.31
CA GLY A 104 -6.45 -17.37 -1.80
C GLY A 104 -6.15 -15.94 -2.21
N GLU A 105 -7.21 -15.24 -2.58
CA GLU A 105 -7.15 -13.84 -2.98
C GLU A 105 -8.15 -13.04 -2.18
N VAL A 106 -7.87 -11.75 -2.02
CA VAL A 106 -8.79 -10.86 -1.36
C VAL A 106 -8.74 -9.51 -2.06
N ASP A 107 -9.92 -8.89 -2.23
CA ASP A 107 -9.98 -7.53 -2.78
C ASP A 107 -9.66 -6.55 -1.67
N VAL A 108 -8.87 -5.54 -1.99
CA VAL A 108 -8.42 -4.55 -1.01
C VAL A 108 -8.57 -3.16 -1.61
N ILE A 109 -9.09 -2.24 -0.81
CA ILE A 109 -8.97 -0.83 -1.10
C ILE A 109 -7.96 -0.28 -0.10
N ALA A 110 -6.90 0.33 -0.61
CA ALA A 110 -5.86 0.93 0.21
C ALA A 110 -5.87 2.43 -0.02
N LEU A 111 -5.90 3.20 1.05
CA LEU A 111 -5.83 4.64 0.97
C LEU A 111 -4.51 5.07 1.60
N TYR A 112 -3.78 5.92 0.90
CA TYR A 112 -2.48 6.38 1.39
C TYR A 112 -2.44 7.90 1.39
N GLU A 113 -2.06 8.47 2.52
CA GLU A 113 -1.82 9.90 2.60
C GLU A 113 -0.31 10.08 2.58
N VAL A 114 0.19 10.84 1.62
CA VAL A 114 1.63 10.98 1.39
C VAL A 114 2.06 12.41 1.67
N GLU A 115 3.11 12.55 2.47
CA GLU A 115 3.66 13.86 2.79
C GLU A 115 5.17 13.79 2.68
N GLY A 116 5.76 14.75 1.99
CA GLY A 116 7.21 14.77 1.84
C GLY A 116 7.77 13.54 1.16
N GLY A 117 7.00 12.94 0.27
CA GLY A 117 7.45 11.77 -0.47
C GLY A 117 7.36 10.46 0.30
N LYS A 118 6.73 10.45 1.48
CA LYS A 118 6.57 9.24 2.29
C LYS A 118 5.15 9.10 2.76
N ILE A 119 4.73 7.87 3.00
CA ILE A 119 3.39 7.58 3.47
C ILE A 119 3.30 7.96 4.94
N SER A 120 2.41 8.90 5.26
CA SER A 120 2.21 9.36 6.63
C SER A 120 1.06 8.63 7.30
N ARG A 121 0.06 8.19 6.55
CA ARG A 121 -1.05 7.40 7.06
C ARG A 121 -1.57 6.50 5.96
N ALA A 122 -2.09 5.35 6.36
CA ALA A 122 -2.68 4.42 5.41
C ALA A 122 -3.86 3.70 6.04
N TRP A 123 -4.88 3.40 5.22
CA TRP A 123 -6.08 2.70 5.64
C TRP A 123 -6.35 1.58 4.66
N PHE A 124 -6.80 0.44 5.17
CA PHE A 124 -7.03 -0.74 4.33
C PHE A 124 -8.40 -1.33 4.61
N LYS A 125 -9.18 -1.54 3.55
CA LYS A 125 -10.46 -2.23 3.63
C LYS A 125 -10.37 -3.50 2.81
N MET A 126 -10.62 -4.63 3.44
CA MET A 126 -10.53 -5.93 2.77
C MET A 126 -11.89 -6.54 2.60
N GLY A 127 -12.09 -7.19 1.48
CA GLY A 127 -13.31 -7.95 1.23
C GLY A 127 -13.19 -9.35 1.78
N GLU A 128 -14.08 -10.25 1.30
CA GLU A 128 -14.07 -11.65 1.71
C GLU A 128 -13.01 -12.41 0.93
N PRO A 129 -12.22 -13.23 1.57
CA PRO A 129 -11.24 -14.05 0.85
C PRO A 129 -11.88 -15.05 -0.07
N ARG A 130 -11.25 -15.30 -1.20
CA ARG A 130 -11.66 -16.33 -2.15
C ARG A 130 -10.53 -17.35 -2.21
N LEU A 131 -10.80 -18.58 -1.85
CA LEU A 131 -9.76 -19.63 -1.87
C LEU A 131 -9.52 -20.09 -3.29
N LEU A 132 -8.28 -20.17 -3.69
CA LEU A 132 -7.91 -20.55 -5.05
C LEU A 132 -8.08 -22.03 -5.30
N ASN A 133 -7.95 -22.85 -4.25
CA ASN A 133 -8.07 -24.27 -4.38
C ASN A 133 -9.37 -24.83 -3.81
N ALA A 134 -10.39 -24.01 -3.75
CA ALA A 134 -11.66 -24.46 -3.23
C ALA A 134 -12.20 -25.56 -4.11
N SER A 135 -12.64 -26.65 -3.50
CA SER A 135 -13.22 -27.73 -4.27
C SER A 135 -14.54 -27.37 -4.84
N PRO A 136 -14.87 -27.85 -6.01
CA PRO A 136 -16.19 -27.63 -6.57
C PRO A 136 -17.27 -28.39 -5.83
#